data_ea714d7fcae9ed118baad0f3e695dad8
#
_entry.id   ea714d7fcae9ed118baad0f3e695dad8
#
_cell.length_a   1.000
_cell.length_b   1.000
_cell.length_c   1.000
_cell.angle_alpha   90.00
_cell.angle_beta   90.00
_cell.angle_gamma   90.00
#
_symmetry.space_group_name_H-M   'P 1'
#
loop_
_entity.id
_entity.type
_entity.pdbx_description
1 polymer ?
#
loop_
_entity_poly.entity_id
_entity_poly.type
_entity_poly.pdbx_seq_one_letter_code
_entity_poly.pdbx_strand_id
1 'polypeptide(L)'
;GACVWDMFAADGRVFEHQNADTSCDHMHHYKEDIALMKHLGIRAYRFSLNWARILPEGTGRVNEKAIAMYRDMILTMKENGITPYLTLFHWEFPQALYERGGWQNPDVVQWFGEYAKVVAENFSDICEYFITINEPQCVVGLGHLSGVHAPGVKLPVAQTFLVAHHLLMAHGQAVINLRRYAVRPVKIGFAPTGGVAYPYTDRPEDIEAAKKVYFGFYNPIDNWTWNVSWFSDPVFLGHYPEEGLKKFAPYLPEITQEDMELIYQPLDFMGQNIYNGYYVRAGADGEPEFVDRAPGFPKTGSDWPVTPE
;
A
#
# COMPACT_ATOMS: atom_id res chain seq x y z
N GLY A 1 9.95 -12.76 -13.70
CA GLY A 1 10.92 -11.65 -13.71
C GLY A 1 11.34 -11.31 -12.30
N ALA A 2 12.41 -10.52 -12.19
CA ALA A 2 12.84 -9.96 -10.92
C ALA A 2 12.00 -8.74 -10.56
N CYS A 3 11.83 -8.48 -9.26
CA CYS A 3 11.28 -7.24 -8.75
C CYS A 3 12.36 -6.39 -8.05
N VAL A 4 12.02 -5.15 -7.73
CA VAL A 4 12.96 -4.23 -7.06
C VAL A 4 13.44 -4.74 -5.69
N TRP A 5 12.65 -5.57 -4.99
CA TRP A 5 13.05 -6.18 -3.73
C TRP A 5 14.10 -7.28 -3.90
N ASP A 6 14.03 -8.05 -5.00
CA ASP A 6 15.05 -9.06 -5.31
C ASP A 6 16.42 -8.37 -5.50
N MET A 7 16.45 -7.25 -6.24
CA MET A 7 17.67 -6.47 -6.44
C MET A 7 18.15 -5.81 -5.15
N PHE A 8 17.24 -5.23 -4.37
CA PHE A 8 17.55 -4.60 -3.09
C PHE A 8 18.19 -5.57 -2.09
N ALA A 9 17.68 -6.81 -2.05
CA ALA A 9 18.24 -7.87 -1.21
C ALA A 9 19.58 -8.39 -1.76
N ALA A 10 19.71 -8.57 -3.08
CA ALA A 10 20.95 -8.98 -3.73
C ALA A 10 22.09 -7.98 -3.48
N ASP A 11 21.77 -6.68 -3.43
CA ASP A 11 22.70 -5.61 -3.09
C ASP A 11 23.08 -5.57 -1.59
N GLY A 12 22.56 -6.51 -0.78
CA GLY A 12 22.83 -6.59 0.67
C GLY A 12 22.24 -5.45 1.49
N ARG A 13 21.20 -4.76 0.99
CA ARG A 13 20.59 -3.58 1.62
C ARG A 13 19.50 -3.93 2.64
N VAL A 14 19.10 -5.19 2.73
CA VAL A 14 18.21 -5.70 3.76
C VAL A 14 19.01 -5.90 5.07
N PHE A 15 18.33 -5.71 6.20
CA PHE A 15 18.93 -5.91 7.54
C PHE A 15 19.64 -7.27 7.64
N GLU A 16 20.87 -7.29 8.18
CA GLU A 16 21.72 -8.48 8.29
C GLU A 16 21.95 -9.23 6.95
N HIS A 17 21.84 -8.53 5.80
CA HIS A 17 21.98 -9.11 4.46
C HIS A 17 21.02 -10.28 4.20
N GLN A 18 19.87 -10.28 4.86
CA GLN A 18 18.85 -11.31 4.66
C GLN A 18 18.21 -11.16 3.27
N ASN A 19 17.63 -12.25 2.79
CA ASN A 19 16.85 -12.30 1.57
C ASN A 19 15.57 -13.13 1.78
N ALA A 20 14.71 -13.13 0.80
CA ALA A 20 13.44 -13.87 0.82
C ALA A 20 13.45 -15.09 -0.12
N ASP A 21 14.61 -15.60 -0.52
CA ASP A 21 14.72 -16.69 -1.50
C ASP A 21 14.02 -17.96 -1.04
N THR A 22 14.10 -18.27 0.23
CA THR A 22 13.37 -19.38 0.86
C THR A 22 12.30 -18.84 1.83
N SER A 23 12.69 -18.02 2.82
CA SER A 23 11.83 -17.46 3.86
C SER A 23 10.92 -18.53 4.49
N CYS A 24 9.61 -18.31 4.58
CA CYS A 24 8.63 -19.30 5.03
C CYS A 24 8.22 -20.30 3.92
N ASP A 25 8.74 -20.14 2.73
CA ASP A 25 8.51 -21.00 1.56
C ASP A 25 7.02 -21.28 1.26
N HIS A 26 6.18 -20.28 1.49
CA HIS A 26 4.73 -20.39 1.30
C HIS A 26 4.33 -20.95 -0.07
N MET A 27 5.13 -20.65 -1.10
CA MET A 27 4.88 -21.12 -2.47
C MET A 27 4.85 -22.65 -2.60
N HIS A 28 5.63 -23.36 -1.79
CA HIS A 28 5.67 -24.82 -1.77
C HIS A 28 4.79 -25.41 -0.66
N HIS A 29 4.49 -24.65 0.38
CA HIS A 29 3.75 -25.07 1.56
C HIS A 29 2.34 -24.52 1.70
N TYR A 30 1.84 -23.74 0.73
CA TYR A 30 0.52 -23.07 0.86
C TYR A 30 -0.65 -24.01 1.15
N LYS A 31 -0.61 -25.29 0.71
CA LYS A 31 -1.67 -26.27 1.02
C LYS A 31 -1.68 -26.62 2.50
N GLU A 32 -0.51 -26.80 3.09
CA GLU A 32 -0.33 -27.07 4.51
C GLU A 32 -0.72 -25.84 5.34
N ASP A 33 -0.27 -24.65 4.91
CA ASP A 33 -0.60 -23.38 5.54
C ASP A 33 -2.11 -23.10 5.53
N ILE A 34 -2.79 -23.35 4.40
CA ILE A 34 -4.24 -23.20 4.29
C ILE A 34 -4.98 -24.22 5.19
N ALA A 35 -4.49 -25.45 5.29
CA ALA A 35 -5.04 -26.44 6.20
C ALA A 35 -4.89 -25.99 7.68
N LEU A 36 -3.74 -25.40 8.03
CA LEU A 36 -3.51 -24.81 9.34
C LEU A 36 -4.44 -23.62 9.60
N MET A 37 -4.61 -22.71 8.63
CA MET A 37 -5.56 -21.58 8.73
C MET A 37 -6.98 -22.08 9.00
N LYS A 38 -7.42 -23.13 8.30
CA LYS A 38 -8.72 -23.75 8.55
C LYS A 38 -8.82 -24.31 9.96
N HIS A 39 -7.80 -25.01 10.43
CA HIS A 39 -7.75 -25.55 11.80
C HIS A 39 -7.87 -24.46 12.86
N LEU A 40 -7.23 -23.29 12.63
CA LEU A 40 -7.32 -22.11 13.47
C LEU A 40 -8.64 -21.34 13.35
N GLY A 41 -9.55 -21.74 12.47
CA GLY A 41 -10.84 -21.10 12.28
C GLY A 41 -10.81 -19.81 11.45
N ILE A 42 -9.74 -19.57 10.69
CA ILE A 42 -9.60 -18.40 9.82
C ILE A 42 -10.63 -18.48 8.69
N ARG A 43 -11.37 -17.40 8.48
CA ARG A 43 -12.46 -17.32 7.50
C ARG A 43 -12.13 -16.50 6.26
N ALA A 44 -11.11 -15.65 6.34
CA ALA A 44 -10.63 -14.83 5.24
C ALA A 44 -9.12 -14.72 5.31
N TYR A 45 -8.47 -14.69 4.15
CA TYR A 45 -7.03 -14.51 4.04
C TYR A 45 -6.69 -13.52 2.94
N ARG A 46 -5.96 -12.46 3.31
CA ARG A 46 -5.43 -11.48 2.39
C ARG A 46 -3.99 -11.83 2.05
N PHE A 47 -3.66 -11.86 0.76
CA PHE A 47 -2.29 -12.01 0.27
C PHE A 47 -2.08 -11.21 -1.01
N SER A 48 -0.82 -10.97 -1.37
CA SER A 48 -0.47 -10.24 -2.58
C SER A 48 -0.10 -11.15 -3.74
N LEU A 49 -0.42 -10.67 -4.93
CA LEU A 49 0.11 -11.20 -6.17
C LEU A 49 1.45 -10.52 -6.45
N ASN A 50 2.45 -11.24 -6.93
CA ASN A 50 3.70 -10.64 -7.35
C ASN A 50 3.58 -10.26 -8.84
N TRP A 51 3.59 -8.96 -9.13
CA TRP A 51 3.45 -8.42 -10.48
C TRP A 51 4.53 -8.97 -11.42
N ALA A 52 5.80 -8.93 -11.03
CA ALA A 52 6.92 -9.45 -11.84
C ALA A 52 6.86 -10.96 -12.06
N ARG A 53 6.14 -11.71 -11.23
CA ARG A 53 5.92 -13.14 -11.41
C ARG A 53 4.86 -13.41 -12.47
N ILE A 54 3.79 -12.62 -12.50
CA ILE A 54 2.69 -12.73 -13.47
C ILE A 54 3.10 -12.18 -14.83
N LEU A 55 3.71 -10.99 -14.85
CA LEU A 55 4.25 -10.33 -16.04
C LEU A 55 5.76 -10.14 -15.87
N PRO A 56 6.61 -11.07 -16.37
CA PRO A 56 8.05 -11.03 -16.12
C PRO A 56 8.76 -9.75 -16.55
N GLU A 57 8.28 -9.10 -17.62
CA GLU A 57 8.77 -7.81 -18.11
C GLU A 57 7.92 -6.62 -17.60
N GLY A 58 6.98 -6.89 -16.67
CA GLY A 58 6.01 -5.93 -16.15
C GLY A 58 4.82 -5.66 -17.07
N THR A 59 4.95 -5.92 -18.36
CA THR A 59 3.91 -5.80 -19.39
C THR A 59 4.02 -6.95 -20.41
N GLY A 60 3.01 -7.10 -21.25
CA GLY A 60 3.03 -8.01 -22.41
C GLY A 60 2.89 -9.48 -22.02
N ARG A 61 3.96 -10.27 -22.11
CA ARG A 61 3.89 -11.72 -21.95
C ARG A 61 3.47 -12.17 -20.54
N VAL A 62 2.37 -12.93 -20.47
CA VAL A 62 1.86 -13.53 -19.23
C VAL A 62 2.63 -14.82 -18.91
N ASN A 63 2.95 -15.02 -17.63
CA ASN A 63 3.51 -16.26 -17.11
C ASN A 63 2.37 -17.21 -16.69
N GLU A 64 1.96 -18.09 -17.61
CA GLU A 64 0.87 -19.03 -17.40
C GLU A 64 1.09 -19.97 -16.19
N LYS A 65 2.36 -20.31 -15.89
CA LYS A 65 2.68 -21.12 -14.71
C LYS A 65 2.38 -20.37 -13.40
N ALA A 66 2.65 -19.07 -13.37
CA ALA A 66 2.31 -18.22 -12.21
C ALA A 66 0.80 -18.09 -12.06
N ILE A 67 0.07 -17.90 -13.16
CA ILE A 67 -1.40 -17.87 -13.15
C ILE A 67 -1.94 -19.19 -12.59
N ALA A 68 -1.51 -20.33 -13.14
CA ALA A 68 -1.99 -21.65 -12.69
C ALA A 68 -1.74 -21.88 -11.19
N MET A 69 -0.57 -21.50 -10.70
CA MET A 69 -0.22 -21.63 -9.28
C MET A 69 -1.10 -20.76 -8.37
N TYR A 70 -1.27 -19.46 -8.68
CA TYR A 70 -2.15 -18.60 -7.88
C TYR A 70 -3.61 -19.07 -7.94
N ARG A 71 -4.07 -19.58 -9.08
CA ARG A 71 -5.41 -20.17 -9.20
C ARG A 71 -5.57 -21.37 -8.28
N ASP A 72 -4.60 -22.30 -8.25
CA ASP A 72 -4.64 -23.48 -7.38
C ASP A 72 -4.65 -23.05 -5.88
N MET A 73 -3.87 -22.06 -5.50
CA MET A 73 -3.87 -21.50 -4.15
C MET A 73 -5.25 -20.92 -3.77
N ILE A 74 -5.85 -20.10 -4.65
CA ILE A 74 -7.16 -19.49 -4.41
C ILE A 74 -8.26 -20.56 -4.29
N LEU A 75 -8.24 -21.55 -5.19
CA LEU A 75 -9.21 -22.65 -5.16
C LEU A 75 -9.06 -23.48 -3.88
N THR A 76 -7.82 -23.78 -3.47
CA THR A 76 -7.54 -24.48 -2.21
C THR A 76 -8.09 -23.71 -1.00
N MET A 77 -7.96 -22.38 -0.97
CA MET A 77 -8.57 -21.55 0.10
C MET A 77 -10.09 -21.71 0.12
N LYS A 78 -10.74 -21.59 -1.03
CA LYS A 78 -12.21 -21.71 -1.14
C LYS A 78 -12.72 -23.08 -0.73
N GLU A 79 -12.05 -24.16 -1.13
CA GLU A 79 -12.35 -25.53 -0.71
C GLU A 79 -12.24 -25.72 0.81
N ASN A 80 -11.39 -24.94 1.46
CA ASN A 80 -11.23 -24.93 2.90
C ASN A 80 -12.11 -23.89 3.64
N GLY A 81 -13.03 -23.22 2.92
CA GLY A 81 -13.98 -22.25 3.49
C GLY A 81 -13.35 -20.92 3.85
N ILE A 82 -12.21 -20.58 3.23
CA ILE A 82 -11.47 -19.33 3.44
C ILE A 82 -11.71 -18.40 2.24
N THR A 83 -12.22 -17.20 2.50
CA THR A 83 -12.44 -16.17 1.48
C THR A 83 -11.11 -15.49 1.11
N PRO A 84 -10.67 -15.55 -0.17
CA PRO A 84 -9.46 -14.89 -0.61
C PRO A 84 -9.68 -13.38 -0.82
N TYR A 85 -8.71 -12.56 -0.39
CA TYR A 85 -8.58 -11.14 -0.70
C TYR A 85 -7.26 -10.92 -1.43
N LEU A 86 -7.29 -10.54 -2.69
CA LEU A 86 -6.11 -10.37 -3.53
C LEU A 86 -5.64 -8.91 -3.52
N THR A 87 -4.42 -8.67 -3.06
CA THR A 87 -3.74 -7.38 -3.22
C THR A 87 -2.90 -7.42 -4.49
N LEU A 88 -3.15 -6.50 -5.43
CA LEU A 88 -2.42 -6.45 -6.70
C LEU A 88 -0.98 -6.01 -6.51
N PHE A 89 -0.77 -4.96 -5.72
CA PHE A 89 0.55 -4.38 -5.48
C PHE A 89 0.83 -4.22 -3.99
N HIS A 90 1.81 -5.01 -3.51
CA HIS A 90 2.35 -4.94 -2.15
C HIS A 90 3.87 -4.80 -2.20
N TRP A 91 4.30 -3.89 -3.11
CA TRP A 91 5.65 -3.34 -3.29
C TRP A 91 6.59 -4.11 -4.23
N GLU A 92 6.18 -5.27 -4.76
CA GLU A 92 6.96 -6.07 -5.73
C GLU A 92 6.87 -5.46 -7.15
N PHE A 93 7.47 -4.28 -7.32
CA PHE A 93 7.50 -3.59 -8.60
C PHE A 93 8.47 -4.28 -9.58
N PRO A 94 8.08 -4.57 -10.83
CA PRO A 94 8.96 -5.23 -11.80
C PRO A 94 10.24 -4.44 -12.07
N GLN A 95 11.39 -5.11 -11.95
CA GLN A 95 12.70 -4.49 -12.21
C GLN A 95 12.80 -3.93 -13.63
N ALA A 96 12.26 -4.64 -14.62
CA ALA A 96 12.23 -4.19 -16.01
C ALA A 96 11.51 -2.86 -16.22
N LEU A 97 10.45 -2.58 -15.43
CA LEU A 97 9.75 -1.29 -15.47
C LEU A 97 10.48 -0.22 -14.65
N TYR A 98 11.15 -0.63 -13.56
CA TYR A 98 11.99 0.28 -12.80
C TYR A 98 13.12 0.87 -13.66
N GLU A 99 13.77 0.07 -14.48
CA GLU A 99 14.79 0.49 -15.45
C GLU A 99 14.27 1.44 -16.53
N ARG A 100 12.95 1.46 -16.73
CA ARG A 100 12.25 2.38 -17.63
C ARG A 100 11.76 3.66 -16.93
N GLY A 101 12.19 3.91 -15.70
CA GLY A 101 11.85 5.09 -14.90
C GLY A 101 10.86 4.83 -13.77
N GLY A 102 10.34 3.62 -13.60
CA GLY A 102 9.51 3.21 -12.47
C GLY A 102 8.28 4.10 -12.28
N TRP A 103 7.98 4.42 -11.03
CA TRP A 103 6.86 5.29 -10.66
C TRP A 103 7.02 6.76 -11.10
N GLN A 104 8.21 7.19 -11.51
CA GLN A 104 8.43 8.53 -12.07
C GLN A 104 7.99 8.63 -13.54
N ASN A 105 7.93 7.49 -14.25
CA ASN A 105 7.47 7.46 -15.64
C ASN A 105 5.94 7.47 -15.69
N PRO A 106 5.30 8.42 -16.40
CA PRO A 106 3.82 8.50 -16.49
C PRO A 106 3.19 7.25 -17.12
N ASP A 107 3.91 6.51 -17.96
CA ASP A 107 3.40 5.27 -18.55
C ASP A 107 3.08 4.20 -17.49
N VAL A 108 3.57 4.34 -16.25
CA VAL A 108 3.31 3.40 -15.15
C VAL A 108 1.81 3.24 -14.87
N VAL A 109 1.03 4.27 -15.13
CA VAL A 109 -0.44 4.25 -15.00
C VAL A 109 -1.02 3.19 -15.94
N GLN A 110 -0.57 3.17 -17.18
CA GLN A 110 -1.01 2.18 -18.18
C GLN A 110 -0.43 0.79 -17.88
N TRP A 111 0.84 0.70 -17.51
CA TRP A 111 1.46 -0.59 -17.16
C TRP A 111 0.72 -1.28 -16.01
N PHE A 112 0.38 -0.52 -14.95
CA PHE A 112 -0.40 -1.07 -13.84
C PHE A 112 -1.83 -1.42 -14.25
N GLY A 113 -2.43 -0.61 -15.13
CA GLY A 113 -3.73 -0.91 -15.73
C GLY A 113 -3.72 -2.21 -16.54
N GLU A 114 -2.69 -2.46 -17.36
CA GLU A 114 -2.53 -3.72 -18.10
C GLU A 114 -2.39 -4.93 -17.15
N TYR A 115 -1.60 -4.78 -16.09
CA TYR A 115 -1.48 -5.80 -15.06
C TYR A 115 -2.83 -6.08 -14.38
N ALA A 116 -3.58 -5.04 -13.99
CA ALA A 116 -4.90 -5.18 -13.41
C ALA A 116 -5.90 -5.88 -14.34
N LYS A 117 -5.81 -5.63 -15.66
CA LYS A 117 -6.58 -6.37 -16.68
C LYS A 117 -6.25 -7.86 -16.65
N VAL A 118 -4.97 -8.23 -16.69
CA VAL A 118 -4.55 -9.64 -16.62
C VAL A 118 -5.04 -10.30 -15.34
N VAL A 119 -4.98 -9.61 -14.21
CA VAL A 119 -5.52 -10.09 -12.92
C VAL A 119 -7.02 -10.32 -13.00
N ALA A 120 -7.78 -9.36 -13.56
CA ALA A 120 -9.23 -9.48 -13.72
C ALA A 120 -9.61 -10.70 -14.58
N GLU A 121 -9.01 -10.83 -15.75
CA GLU A 121 -9.30 -11.91 -16.71
C GLU A 121 -9.00 -13.31 -16.15
N ASN A 122 -7.99 -13.42 -15.26
CA ASN A 122 -7.50 -14.70 -14.79
C ASN A 122 -7.99 -15.12 -13.40
N PHE A 123 -8.50 -14.20 -12.59
CA PHE A 123 -8.85 -14.53 -11.20
C PHE A 123 -10.27 -14.12 -10.79
N SER A 124 -10.97 -13.25 -11.54
CA SER A 124 -12.29 -12.78 -11.14
C SER A 124 -13.41 -13.84 -11.21
N ASP A 125 -13.16 -14.97 -11.87
CA ASP A 125 -14.06 -16.12 -11.86
C ASP A 125 -14.04 -16.90 -10.53
N ILE A 126 -12.93 -16.81 -9.78
CA ILE A 126 -12.70 -17.55 -8.53
C ILE A 126 -12.48 -16.66 -7.30
N CYS A 127 -12.21 -15.37 -7.48
CA CYS A 127 -12.04 -14.38 -6.40
C CYS A 127 -12.97 -13.18 -6.61
N GLU A 128 -13.58 -12.70 -5.54
CA GLU A 128 -14.48 -11.54 -5.55
C GLU A 128 -13.79 -10.25 -5.07
N TYR A 129 -12.80 -10.35 -4.16
CA TYR A 129 -12.25 -9.22 -3.44
C TYR A 129 -10.84 -8.87 -3.90
N PHE A 130 -10.65 -7.62 -4.36
CA PHE A 130 -9.39 -7.12 -4.87
C PHE A 130 -9.00 -5.82 -4.15
N ILE A 131 -7.73 -5.68 -3.81
CA ILE A 131 -7.13 -4.46 -3.28
C ILE A 131 -6.08 -4.01 -4.28
N THR A 132 -6.19 -2.80 -4.76
CA THR A 132 -5.29 -2.29 -5.81
C THR A 132 -3.88 -2.10 -5.30
N ILE A 133 -3.71 -1.29 -4.26
CA ILE A 133 -2.42 -0.87 -3.72
C ILE A 133 -2.44 -0.98 -2.20
N ASN A 134 -1.36 -1.58 -1.66
CA ASN A 134 -1.07 -1.58 -0.24
C ASN A 134 -0.11 -0.45 0.12
N GLU A 135 -0.48 0.34 1.12
CA GLU A 135 0.36 1.35 1.77
C GLU A 135 1.15 2.24 0.81
N PRO A 136 0.49 3.11 0.06
CA PRO A 136 1.18 4.04 -0.83
C PRO A 136 2.19 4.93 -0.10
N GLN A 137 1.93 5.22 1.18
CA GLN A 137 2.84 5.96 2.07
C GLN A 137 4.22 5.30 2.16
N CYS A 138 4.27 3.97 2.28
CA CYS A 138 5.52 3.22 2.36
C CYS A 138 6.25 3.19 1.02
N VAL A 139 5.52 3.02 -0.07
CA VAL A 139 6.11 3.06 -1.43
C VAL A 139 6.83 4.39 -1.65
N VAL A 140 6.16 5.50 -1.35
CA VAL A 140 6.72 6.83 -1.55
C VAL A 140 7.74 7.18 -0.46
N GLY A 141 7.36 7.07 0.82
CA GLY A 141 8.18 7.50 1.95
C GLY A 141 9.41 6.65 2.17
N LEU A 142 9.23 5.34 2.22
CA LEU A 142 10.32 4.42 2.53
C LEU A 142 11.12 4.03 1.28
N GLY A 143 10.45 3.87 0.14
CA GLY A 143 11.08 3.47 -1.11
C GLY A 143 11.77 4.62 -1.87
N HIS A 144 11.19 5.82 -1.87
CA HIS A 144 11.61 6.91 -2.74
C HIS A 144 12.06 8.18 -2.02
N LEU A 145 11.61 8.44 -0.77
CA LEU A 145 12.04 9.62 -0.01
C LEU A 145 13.22 9.28 0.90
N SER A 146 13.10 8.29 1.77
CA SER A 146 14.15 7.88 2.71
C SER A 146 15.11 6.82 2.16
N GLY A 147 14.64 6.01 1.22
CA GLY A 147 15.41 4.96 0.58
C GLY A 147 15.72 3.75 1.46
N VAL A 148 14.97 3.52 2.54
CA VAL A 148 15.17 2.38 3.45
C VAL A 148 14.46 1.10 2.98
N HIS A 149 13.49 1.23 2.07
CA HIS A 149 12.87 0.12 1.35
C HIS A 149 13.27 0.14 -0.13
N ALA A 150 13.05 -0.97 -0.83
CA ALA A 150 13.20 -1.03 -2.28
C ALA A 150 12.26 0.00 -2.98
N PRO A 151 12.68 0.64 -4.06
CA PRO A 151 13.96 0.48 -4.79
C PRO A 151 15.15 1.14 -4.09
N GLY A 152 14.94 1.83 -2.98
CA GLY A 152 15.99 2.37 -2.13
C GLY A 152 16.66 3.62 -2.68
N VAL A 153 15.89 4.46 -3.33
CA VAL A 153 16.36 5.76 -3.85
C VAL A 153 15.96 6.90 -2.92
N LYS A 154 16.72 7.99 -3.00
CA LYS A 154 16.42 9.23 -2.29
C LYS A 154 16.17 10.32 -3.32
N LEU A 155 14.91 10.49 -3.67
CA LEU A 155 14.51 11.49 -4.65
C LEU A 155 14.35 12.88 -3.99
N PRO A 156 14.52 13.96 -4.75
CA PRO A 156 14.04 15.28 -4.34
C PRO A 156 12.56 15.25 -3.99
N VAL A 157 12.14 16.04 -2.99
CA VAL A 157 10.75 16.04 -2.50
C VAL A 157 9.72 16.20 -3.61
N ALA A 158 9.93 17.12 -4.55
CA ALA A 158 9.01 17.30 -5.69
C ALA A 158 8.82 16.03 -6.52
N GLN A 159 9.87 15.23 -6.70
CA GLN A 159 9.76 13.96 -7.42
C GLN A 159 9.03 12.90 -6.62
N THR A 160 9.06 12.95 -5.28
CA THR A 160 8.26 12.04 -4.46
C THR A 160 6.77 12.36 -4.52
N PHE A 161 6.39 13.63 -4.68
CA PHE A 161 5.00 14.02 -4.95
C PHE A 161 4.53 13.52 -6.33
N LEU A 162 5.40 13.57 -7.34
CA LEU A 162 5.10 13.00 -8.67
C LEU A 162 4.88 11.48 -8.58
N VAL A 163 5.76 10.76 -7.88
CA VAL A 163 5.61 9.31 -7.61
C VAL A 163 4.27 9.02 -6.94
N ALA A 164 3.91 9.79 -5.90
CA ALA A 164 2.64 9.62 -5.20
C ALA A 164 1.43 9.84 -6.13
N HIS A 165 1.50 10.87 -6.97
CA HIS A 165 0.42 11.20 -7.91
C HIS A 165 0.23 10.10 -8.94
N HIS A 166 1.31 9.63 -9.59
CA HIS A 166 1.25 8.51 -10.53
C HIS A 166 0.75 7.21 -9.86
N LEU A 167 1.12 6.96 -8.61
CA LEU A 167 0.65 5.80 -7.86
C LEU A 167 -0.88 5.84 -7.67
N LEU A 168 -1.44 7.02 -7.34
CA LEU A 168 -2.88 7.20 -7.19
C LEU A 168 -3.61 7.13 -8.54
N MET A 169 -3.04 7.68 -9.61
CA MET A 169 -3.58 7.52 -10.97
C MET A 169 -3.59 6.05 -11.40
N ALA A 170 -2.53 5.31 -11.11
CA ALA A 170 -2.42 3.88 -11.38
C ALA A 170 -3.48 3.07 -10.60
N HIS A 171 -3.77 3.47 -9.34
CA HIS A 171 -4.90 2.93 -8.58
C HIS A 171 -6.21 3.07 -9.35
N GLY A 172 -6.54 4.28 -9.80
CA GLY A 172 -7.79 4.54 -10.53
C GLY A 172 -7.88 3.74 -11.84
N GLN A 173 -6.79 3.70 -12.61
CA GLN A 173 -6.71 2.90 -13.83
C GLN A 173 -6.92 1.40 -13.55
N ALA A 174 -6.37 0.91 -12.45
CA ALA A 174 -6.57 -0.48 -12.04
C ALA A 174 -8.03 -0.77 -11.67
N VAL A 175 -8.72 0.14 -10.96
CA VAL A 175 -10.15 0.00 -10.64
C VAL A 175 -10.98 -0.09 -11.92
N ILE A 176 -10.75 0.80 -12.88
CA ILE A 176 -11.44 0.80 -14.19
C ILE A 176 -11.23 -0.55 -14.87
N ASN A 177 -9.99 -1.03 -14.95
CA ASN A 177 -9.69 -2.25 -15.68
C ASN A 177 -10.19 -3.51 -14.94
N LEU A 178 -10.10 -3.56 -13.61
CA LEU A 178 -10.71 -4.65 -12.82
C LEU A 178 -12.21 -4.76 -13.10
N ARG A 179 -12.96 -3.64 -13.08
CA ARG A 179 -14.40 -3.67 -13.36
C ARG A 179 -14.72 -4.05 -14.81
N ARG A 180 -13.93 -3.53 -15.75
CA ARG A 180 -14.17 -3.71 -17.19
C ARG A 180 -13.92 -5.15 -17.66
N TYR A 181 -12.87 -5.78 -17.13
CA TYR A 181 -12.38 -7.07 -17.61
C TYR A 181 -12.71 -8.25 -16.68
N ALA A 182 -13.31 -7.98 -15.53
CA ALA A 182 -13.77 -9.04 -14.66
C ALA A 182 -14.89 -9.85 -15.34
N VAL A 183 -14.81 -11.18 -15.24
CA VAL A 183 -15.82 -12.12 -15.79
C VAL A 183 -17.04 -12.26 -14.87
N ARG A 184 -16.93 -11.79 -13.63
CA ARG A 184 -18.01 -11.67 -12.63
C ARG A 184 -17.89 -10.34 -11.89
N PRO A 185 -18.97 -9.84 -11.26
CA PRO A 185 -18.88 -8.67 -10.40
C PRO A 185 -17.82 -8.84 -9.32
N VAL A 186 -16.98 -7.83 -9.15
CA VAL A 186 -15.89 -7.81 -8.17
C VAL A 186 -16.06 -6.65 -7.19
N LYS A 187 -15.51 -6.82 -6.00
CA LYS A 187 -15.40 -5.79 -4.95
C LYS A 187 -13.99 -5.30 -4.85
N ILE A 188 -13.81 -4.01 -4.93
CA ILE A 188 -12.49 -3.39 -5.02
C ILE A 188 -12.28 -2.45 -3.84
N GLY A 189 -11.11 -2.54 -3.23
CA GLY A 189 -10.68 -1.68 -2.14
C GLY A 189 -9.29 -1.09 -2.37
N PHE A 190 -8.93 -0.22 -1.46
CA PHE A 190 -7.63 0.44 -1.34
C PHE A 190 -7.16 0.33 0.11
N ALA A 191 -5.87 0.09 0.35
CA ALA A 191 -5.37 -0.21 1.70
C ALA A 191 -4.21 0.73 2.10
N PRO A 192 -4.50 1.97 2.53
CA PRO A 192 -3.49 2.85 3.10
C PRO A 192 -3.03 2.38 4.47
N THR A 193 -1.94 2.97 4.97
CA THR A 193 -1.44 2.79 6.33
C THR A 193 -1.46 4.11 7.10
N GLY A 194 -1.29 4.03 8.42
CA GLY A 194 -1.12 5.17 9.30
C GLY A 194 -1.05 4.74 10.76
N GLY A 195 -0.47 5.59 11.61
CA GLY A 195 -0.58 5.46 13.06
C GLY A 195 -1.83 6.18 13.54
N VAL A 196 -2.45 5.69 14.59
CA VAL A 196 -3.60 6.36 15.20
C VAL A 196 -3.14 7.38 16.24
N ALA A 197 -3.64 8.60 16.15
CA ALA A 197 -3.45 9.62 17.18
C ALA A 197 -4.58 9.48 18.22
N TYR A 198 -4.22 9.10 19.43
CA TYR A 198 -5.17 9.02 20.56
C TYR A 198 -5.13 10.30 21.38
N PRO A 199 -6.27 10.89 21.73
CA PRO A 199 -6.28 11.97 22.70
C PRO A 199 -5.75 11.48 24.05
N TYR A 200 -4.86 12.25 24.68
CA TYR A 200 -4.27 11.87 25.97
C TYR A 200 -5.28 11.86 27.10
N THR A 201 -6.30 12.71 27.00
CA THR A 201 -7.47 12.72 27.90
C THR A 201 -8.75 12.95 27.08
N ASP A 202 -9.92 12.80 27.73
CA ASP A 202 -11.22 13.07 27.09
C ASP A 202 -11.56 14.59 27.02
N ARG A 203 -10.62 15.47 27.27
CA ARG A 203 -10.83 16.91 27.12
C ARG A 203 -10.99 17.29 25.65
N PRO A 204 -11.92 18.21 25.32
CA PRO A 204 -12.14 18.63 23.94
C PRO A 204 -10.87 19.10 23.24
N GLU A 205 -9.95 19.78 23.94
CA GLU A 205 -8.69 20.29 23.40
C GLU A 205 -7.75 19.16 22.96
N ASP A 206 -7.67 18.09 23.76
CA ASP A 206 -6.83 16.94 23.44
C ASP A 206 -7.43 16.14 22.28
N ILE A 207 -8.75 16.04 22.20
CA ILE A 207 -9.47 15.40 21.09
C ILE A 207 -9.19 16.18 19.78
N GLU A 208 -9.30 17.50 19.80
CA GLU A 208 -9.00 18.32 18.61
C GLU A 208 -7.52 18.28 18.22
N ALA A 209 -6.60 18.25 19.20
CA ALA A 209 -5.19 18.06 18.93
C ALA A 209 -4.90 16.71 18.25
N ALA A 210 -5.51 15.63 18.73
CA ALA A 210 -5.38 14.30 18.11
C ALA A 210 -5.94 14.27 16.67
N LYS A 211 -7.10 14.88 16.42
CA LYS A 211 -7.67 15.02 15.07
C LYS A 211 -6.76 15.82 14.15
N LYS A 212 -6.19 16.93 14.62
CA LYS A 212 -5.26 17.76 13.86
C LYS A 212 -4.03 16.98 13.43
N VAL A 213 -3.51 16.10 14.29
CA VAL A 213 -2.37 15.23 13.94
C VAL A 213 -2.78 14.15 12.94
N TYR A 214 -3.94 13.53 13.13
CA TYR A 214 -4.35 12.37 12.32
C TYR A 214 -4.83 12.76 10.92
N PHE A 215 -5.68 13.78 10.81
CA PHE A 215 -6.29 14.19 9.55
C PHE A 215 -5.61 15.41 8.90
N GLY A 216 -4.91 16.23 9.67
CA GLY A 216 -4.24 17.43 9.19
C GLY A 216 -2.84 17.17 8.63
N PHE A 217 -2.17 18.25 8.30
CA PHE A 217 -0.83 18.21 7.69
C PHE A 217 0.24 18.59 8.73
N TYR A 218 0.26 17.86 9.84
CA TYR A 218 1.17 18.11 10.94
C TYR A 218 2.62 17.70 10.62
N ASN A 219 2.80 16.61 9.85
CA ASN A 219 4.13 16.10 9.53
C ASN A 219 4.96 17.11 8.73
N PRO A 220 6.27 17.22 9.02
CA PRO A 220 7.18 18.06 8.27
C PRO A 220 7.43 17.54 6.86
N ILE A 221 8.05 18.36 6.00
CA ILE A 221 8.23 18.05 4.57
C ILE A 221 9.11 16.83 4.30
N ASP A 222 10.07 16.55 5.14
CA ASP A 222 10.93 15.36 5.05
C ASP A 222 10.23 14.06 5.54
N ASN A 223 9.01 14.20 6.10
CA ASN A 223 8.16 13.10 6.57
C ASN A 223 6.70 13.25 6.08
N TRP A 224 6.50 13.99 5.00
CA TRP A 224 5.18 14.36 4.47
C TRP A 224 4.27 13.18 4.10
N THR A 225 4.87 12.06 3.72
CA THR A 225 4.14 10.86 3.26
C THR A 225 3.24 10.24 4.35
N TRP A 226 3.46 10.58 5.61
CA TRP A 226 2.64 10.12 6.74
C TRP A 226 1.42 11.00 7.04
N ASN A 227 1.16 12.01 6.21
CA ASN A 227 -0.12 12.73 6.23
C ASN A 227 -1.19 11.86 5.53
N VAL A 228 -2.01 11.18 6.32
CA VAL A 228 -2.96 10.14 5.84
C VAL A 228 -3.93 10.69 4.80
N SER A 229 -4.47 11.90 5.03
CA SER A 229 -5.43 12.54 4.13
C SER A 229 -4.88 12.78 2.73
N TRP A 230 -3.55 12.94 2.56
CA TRP A 230 -2.94 13.13 1.23
C TRP A 230 -3.20 11.97 0.28
N PHE A 231 -3.20 10.73 0.79
CA PHE A 231 -3.43 9.52 0.00
C PHE A 231 -4.88 9.05 0.03
N SER A 232 -5.62 9.39 1.08
CA SER A 232 -6.99 8.90 1.27
C SER A 232 -8.02 9.80 0.58
N ASP A 233 -7.91 11.12 0.74
CA ASP A 233 -8.93 12.04 0.24
C ASP A 233 -9.08 12.01 -1.30
N PRO A 234 -8.00 11.96 -2.11
CA PRO A 234 -8.13 11.83 -3.56
C PRO A 234 -8.88 10.56 -3.99
N VAL A 235 -8.66 9.45 -3.27
CA VAL A 235 -9.25 8.15 -3.58
C VAL A 235 -10.71 8.05 -3.12
N PHE A 236 -11.03 8.57 -1.92
CA PHE A 236 -12.35 8.39 -1.32
C PHE A 236 -13.26 9.62 -1.43
N LEU A 237 -12.70 10.82 -1.58
CA LEU A 237 -13.44 12.08 -1.64
C LEU A 237 -13.32 12.79 -2.99
N GLY A 238 -12.38 12.39 -3.85
CA GLY A 238 -12.21 12.93 -5.20
C GLY A 238 -11.44 14.26 -5.29
N HIS A 239 -10.74 14.63 -4.24
CA HIS A 239 -9.92 15.85 -4.24
C HIS A 239 -8.76 15.74 -3.26
N TYR A 240 -7.64 16.38 -3.57
CA TYR A 240 -6.59 16.57 -2.58
C TYR A 240 -7.03 17.58 -1.50
N PRO A 241 -6.59 17.40 -0.24
CA PRO A 241 -6.91 18.32 0.85
C PRO A 241 -6.37 19.73 0.58
N GLU A 242 -7.21 20.77 0.74
CA GLU A 242 -6.81 22.16 0.50
C GLU A 242 -5.63 22.62 1.35
N GLU A 243 -5.58 22.22 2.61
CA GLU A 243 -4.48 22.52 3.52
C GLU A 243 -3.16 21.95 2.98
N GLY A 244 -3.19 20.70 2.54
CA GLY A 244 -2.03 20.02 1.93
C GLY A 244 -1.60 20.67 0.62
N LEU A 245 -2.54 21.03 -0.27
CA LEU A 245 -2.25 21.75 -1.51
C LEU A 245 -1.55 23.09 -1.23
N LYS A 246 -2.00 23.83 -0.22
CA LYS A 246 -1.36 25.09 0.18
C LYS A 246 0.04 24.86 0.78
N LYS A 247 0.16 23.90 1.71
CA LYS A 247 1.42 23.59 2.40
C LYS A 247 2.50 23.11 1.44
N PHE A 248 2.12 22.26 0.49
CA PHE A 248 3.07 21.58 -0.41
C PHE A 248 3.18 22.20 -1.78
N ALA A 249 2.51 23.34 -2.04
CA ALA A 249 2.47 24.01 -3.34
C ALA A 249 3.81 24.08 -4.11
N PRO A 250 4.98 24.37 -3.48
CA PRO A 250 6.26 24.44 -4.19
C PRO A 250 6.78 23.10 -4.74
N TYR A 251 6.19 21.98 -4.33
CA TYR A 251 6.68 20.64 -4.64
C TYR A 251 5.71 19.83 -5.52
N LEU A 252 4.50 20.35 -5.75
CA LEU A 252 3.45 19.61 -6.43
C LEU A 252 3.71 19.50 -7.93
N PRO A 253 3.44 18.35 -8.55
CA PRO A 253 3.29 18.26 -9.99
C PRO A 253 2.06 19.06 -10.44
N GLU A 254 1.90 19.25 -11.74
CA GLU A 254 0.63 19.63 -12.29
C GLU A 254 -0.42 18.54 -11.96
N ILE A 255 -1.57 18.96 -11.46
CA ILE A 255 -2.70 18.07 -11.10
C ILE A 255 -3.89 18.57 -11.90
N THR A 256 -4.32 17.77 -12.86
CA THR A 256 -5.45 18.14 -13.72
C THR A 256 -6.77 17.59 -13.18
N GLN A 257 -7.87 18.07 -13.72
CA GLN A 257 -9.19 17.52 -13.39
C GLN A 257 -9.32 16.07 -13.91
N GLU A 258 -8.77 15.78 -15.08
CA GLU A 258 -8.74 14.44 -15.66
C GLU A 258 -7.99 13.44 -14.78
N ASP A 259 -6.89 13.86 -14.13
CA ASP A 259 -6.17 13.04 -13.17
C ASP A 259 -7.06 12.71 -11.96
N MET A 260 -7.79 13.72 -11.44
CA MET A 260 -8.69 13.51 -10.31
C MET A 260 -9.88 12.61 -10.67
N GLU A 261 -10.45 12.77 -11.87
CA GLU A 261 -11.49 11.87 -12.38
C GLU A 261 -10.98 10.44 -12.56
N LEU A 262 -9.72 10.26 -12.95
CA LEU A 262 -9.08 8.95 -13.03
C LEU A 262 -8.85 8.35 -11.64
N ILE A 263 -8.35 9.12 -10.68
CA ILE A 263 -8.05 8.64 -9.31
C ILE A 263 -9.35 8.26 -8.57
N TYR A 264 -10.37 9.12 -8.65
CA TYR A 264 -11.62 8.96 -7.93
C TYR A 264 -12.54 7.95 -8.62
N GLN A 265 -12.32 6.68 -8.31
CA GLN A 265 -13.18 5.60 -8.79
C GLN A 265 -13.99 5.01 -7.62
N PRO A 266 -15.28 4.66 -7.82
CA PRO A 266 -16.09 4.06 -6.77
C PRO A 266 -15.46 2.79 -6.21
N LEU A 267 -15.27 2.72 -4.90
CA LEU A 267 -14.76 1.56 -4.18
C LEU A 267 -15.85 0.89 -3.35
N ASP A 268 -15.68 -0.40 -3.08
CA ASP A 268 -16.65 -1.21 -2.33
C ASP A 268 -16.28 -1.30 -0.85
N PHE A 269 -14.99 -1.17 -0.52
CA PHE A 269 -14.48 -1.22 0.85
C PHE A 269 -13.15 -0.48 0.99
N MET A 270 -12.83 -0.11 2.23
CA MET A 270 -11.52 0.39 2.64
C MET A 270 -10.82 -0.69 3.46
N GLY A 271 -9.57 -1.02 3.09
CA GLY A 271 -8.64 -1.69 3.96
C GLY A 271 -7.79 -0.65 4.67
N GLN A 272 -7.39 -0.90 5.91
CA GLN A 272 -6.45 -0.03 6.59
C GLN A 272 -5.48 -0.84 7.44
N ASN A 273 -4.19 -0.54 7.29
CA ASN A 273 -3.14 -1.16 8.07
C ASN A 273 -2.78 -0.24 9.24
N ILE A 274 -3.04 -0.70 10.46
CA ILE A 274 -2.72 0.02 11.69
C ILE A 274 -1.99 -0.96 12.61
N TYR A 275 -0.78 -0.57 13.04
CA TYR A 275 0.07 -1.43 13.88
C TYR A 275 0.28 -0.86 15.27
N ASN A 276 0.22 0.47 15.40
CA ASN A 276 0.43 1.19 16.64
C ASN A 276 -0.21 2.58 16.57
N GLY A 277 -0.15 3.28 17.70
CA GLY A 277 -0.59 4.67 17.81
C GLY A 277 0.25 5.43 18.82
N TYR A 278 -0.01 6.70 18.93
CA TYR A 278 0.66 7.63 19.84
C TYR A 278 -0.37 8.53 20.52
N TYR A 279 -0.07 8.91 21.75
CA TYR A 279 -0.89 9.85 22.49
C TYR A 279 -0.56 11.29 22.13
N VAL A 280 -1.60 12.10 22.01
CA VAL A 280 -1.50 13.52 21.67
C VAL A 280 -2.34 14.34 22.67
N ARG A 281 -1.80 15.43 23.15
CA ARG A 281 -2.51 16.43 23.96
C ARG A 281 -2.40 17.81 23.33
N ALA A 282 -3.25 18.72 23.75
CA ALA A 282 -3.07 20.13 23.46
C ALA A 282 -1.93 20.70 24.33
N GLY A 283 -0.93 21.27 23.69
CA GLY A 283 0.12 22.02 24.34
C GLY A 283 -0.37 23.34 24.94
N ALA A 284 0.50 24.05 25.65
CA ALA A 284 0.14 25.30 26.28
C ALA A 284 -0.20 26.43 25.28
N ASP A 285 0.28 26.33 24.06
CA ASP A 285 -0.01 27.20 22.91
C ASP A 285 -1.20 26.76 22.06
N GLY A 286 -1.84 25.64 22.44
CA GLY A 286 -2.94 25.01 21.70
C GLY A 286 -2.51 24.14 20.51
N GLU A 287 -1.20 24.01 20.24
CA GLU A 287 -0.70 23.11 19.21
C GLU A 287 -0.59 21.67 19.73
N PRO A 288 -0.66 20.65 18.86
CA PRO A 288 -0.51 19.26 19.24
C PRO A 288 0.87 18.97 19.84
N GLU A 289 0.89 18.28 20.96
CA GLU A 289 2.08 17.79 21.63
C GLU A 289 1.99 16.27 21.79
N PHE A 290 3.03 15.55 21.31
CA PHE A 290 3.12 14.11 21.49
C PHE A 290 3.48 13.77 22.93
N VAL A 291 2.80 12.78 23.51
CA VAL A 291 3.06 12.31 24.85
C VAL A 291 3.80 10.97 24.79
N ASP A 292 5.02 10.98 25.29
CA ASP A 292 5.83 9.77 25.35
C ASP A 292 5.20 8.71 26.25
N ARG A 293 5.40 7.45 25.88
CA ARG A 293 5.03 6.32 26.73
C ARG A 293 5.98 6.24 27.92
N ALA A 294 5.50 5.64 29.01
CA ALA A 294 6.31 5.49 30.23
C ALA A 294 7.66 4.79 29.93
N PRO A 295 8.74 5.16 30.62
CA PRO A 295 10.02 4.46 30.50
C PRO A 295 9.86 2.94 30.74
N GLY A 296 10.47 2.12 29.87
CA GLY A 296 10.37 0.67 29.95
C GLY A 296 9.10 0.08 29.31
N PHE A 297 8.29 0.89 28.61
CA PHE A 297 7.17 0.39 27.83
C PHE A 297 7.65 -0.66 26.81
N PRO A 298 6.98 -1.83 26.69
CA PRO A 298 7.42 -2.89 25.81
C PRO A 298 7.42 -2.47 24.34
N LYS A 299 8.48 -2.86 23.62
CA LYS A 299 8.67 -2.57 22.21
C LYS A 299 8.96 -3.85 21.42
N THR A 300 8.60 -3.81 20.13
CA THR A 300 8.99 -4.84 19.15
C THR A 300 10.48 -4.72 18.82
N GLY A 301 11.02 -5.70 18.09
CA GLY A 301 12.39 -5.63 17.55
C GLY A 301 12.61 -4.46 16.57
N SER A 302 11.53 -3.90 16.02
CA SER A 302 11.55 -2.69 15.15
C SER A 302 11.38 -1.39 15.94
N ASP A 303 11.53 -1.42 17.27
CA ASP A 303 11.33 -0.28 18.17
C ASP A 303 9.91 0.29 18.22
N TRP A 304 8.93 -0.43 17.71
CA TRP A 304 7.53 -0.04 17.80
C TRP A 304 6.95 -0.38 19.17
N PRO A 305 6.14 0.50 19.77
CA PRO A 305 5.47 0.17 21.01
C PRO A 305 4.51 -1.00 20.79
N VAL A 306 4.46 -1.93 21.75
CA VAL A 306 3.44 -2.99 21.76
C VAL A 306 2.17 -2.39 22.32
N THR A 307 1.25 -2.07 21.44
CA THR A 307 -0.01 -1.38 21.77
C THR A 307 -1.17 -2.31 21.47
N PRO A 308 -1.78 -2.89 22.49
CA PRO A 308 -2.97 -3.73 22.34
C PRO A 308 -4.27 -2.93 22.27
N GLU A 309 -4.21 -1.60 22.30
CA GLU A 309 -5.37 -0.70 22.27
C GLU A 309 -6.11 -0.73 20.93
#